data_893384a2849f04558aa4377f616ae69d
#
_entry.id   893384a2849f04558aa4377f616ae69d
#
_cell.length_a   1.000
_cell.length_b   1.000
_cell.length_c   1.000
_cell.angle_alpha   90.00
_cell.angle_beta   90.00
_cell.angle_gamma   90.00
#
_symmetry.space_group_name_H-M   'P 1'
#
loop_
_entity.id
_entity.type
_entity.pdbx_description
1 polymer ?
#
loop_
_entity_poly.entity_id
_entity_poly.type
_entity_poly.pdbx_seq_one_letter_code
_entity_poly.pdbx_strand_id
1 'polypeptide(L)'
;TGMAGPLGELFDHGCDALNTMLEVVLAASALGFGRSYWTLICLISSLTSFFLTTWEEYHTHVLFLSSFSGPVEGILIICALYTCAGTFGSGVFVQGILNVLRVSHIDWVRTHIAWANVPLGDLVMLLACLGLLVNAWQAYRNVRGHCRSQRISTLAPLAGLVPFVIQIVSHTAWASGRDAQVMVHGHLFMAFLMTWGLSFAYLVGLVILAHVCRTPYPYWNVFMLPSMVLGLDAWLPQPILQATLPQTVQCVYGVLGLTIAGYAYFVYDVIRTITTETGKPCFRVAKAHEQ
;
A
#
# COMPACT_ATOMS: atom_id res chain seq x y z
N THR A 1 11.30 12.79 24.70
CA THR A 1 12.68 12.27 24.84
C THR A 1 13.74 13.24 24.31
N GLY A 2 13.34 14.25 23.48
CA GLY A 2 14.28 15.17 22.82
C GLY A 2 15.16 14.52 21.74
N MET A 3 14.87 13.28 21.37
CA MET A 3 15.62 12.50 20.36
C MET A 3 14.89 12.40 19.02
N ALA A 4 13.75 13.10 18.86
CA ALA A 4 13.07 13.17 17.57
C ALA A 4 13.97 13.85 16.54
N GLY A 5 14.12 13.25 15.38
CA GLY A 5 14.96 13.78 14.30
C GLY A 5 14.62 13.19 12.95
N PRO A 6 15.11 13.80 11.87
CA PRO A 6 14.81 13.43 10.50
C PRO A 6 14.99 11.94 10.19
N LEU A 7 16.04 11.33 10.74
CA LEU A 7 16.33 9.90 10.53
C LEU A 7 15.31 9.01 11.25
N GLY A 8 14.81 9.43 12.44
CA GLY A 8 13.80 8.69 13.19
C GLY A 8 12.48 8.65 12.44
N GLU A 9 12.01 9.78 11.92
CA GLU A 9 10.78 9.89 11.12
C GLU A 9 10.88 9.07 9.83
N LEU A 10 12.01 9.18 9.11
CA LEU A 10 12.22 8.42 7.90
C LEU A 10 12.30 6.91 8.16
N PHE A 11 12.88 6.49 9.29
CA PHE A 11 12.96 5.08 9.66
C PHE A 11 11.58 4.52 10.03
N ASP A 12 10.82 5.24 10.82
CA ASP A 12 9.46 4.88 11.27
C ASP A 12 8.53 4.73 10.06
N HIS A 13 8.27 5.79 9.34
CA HIS A 13 7.37 5.77 8.17
C HIS A 13 7.92 4.94 7.00
N GLY A 14 9.25 4.85 6.84
CA GLY A 14 9.87 4.01 5.80
C GLY A 14 9.69 2.51 6.08
N CYS A 15 9.80 2.09 7.34
CA CYS A 15 9.49 0.73 7.74
C CYS A 15 8.00 0.41 7.58
N ASP A 16 7.13 1.35 7.93
CA ASP A 16 5.67 1.20 7.75
C ASP A 16 5.30 1.03 6.28
N ALA A 17 5.88 1.85 5.39
CA ALA A 17 5.65 1.73 3.95
C ALA A 17 6.06 0.35 3.40
N LEU A 18 7.20 -0.20 3.88
CA LEU A 18 7.65 -1.54 3.52
C LEU A 18 6.73 -2.62 4.10
N ASN A 19 6.29 -2.45 5.34
CA ASN A 19 5.46 -3.41 6.07
C ASN A 19 4.03 -3.48 5.51
N THR A 20 3.52 -2.41 4.91
CA THR A 20 2.13 -2.32 4.40
C THR A 20 1.78 -3.50 3.49
N MET A 21 2.67 -3.90 2.57
CA MET A 21 2.43 -5.06 1.70
C MET A 21 2.39 -6.38 2.47
N LEU A 22 3.27 -6.55 3.47
CA LEU A 22 3.30 -7.76 4.29
C LEU A 22 2.03 -7.89 5.14
N GLU A 23 1.54 -6.80 5.71
CA GLU A 23 0.27 -6.75 6.44
C GLU A 23 -0.92 -7.11 5.56
N VAL A 24 -0.93 -6.64 4.31
CA VAL A 24 -1.97 -7.03 3.33
C VAL A 24 -1.96 -8.52 3.05
N VAL A 25 -0.79 -9.15 2.91
CA VAL A 25 -0.68 -10.60 2.70
C VAL A 25 -1.24 -11.37 3.91
N LEU A 26 -0.93 -10.91 5.12
CA LEU A 26 -1.46 -11.50 6.35
C LEU A 26 -2.98 -11.32 6.46
N ALA A 27 -3.48 -10.11 6.21
CA ALA A 27 -4.92 -9.80 6.24
C ALA A 27 -5.70 -10.59 5.18
N ALA A 28 -5.19 -10.65 3.94
CA ALA A 28 -5.81 -11.43 2.88
C ALA A 28 -5.84 -12.94 3.19
N SER A 29 -4.79 -13.45 3.84
CA SER A 29 -4.75 -14.84 4.32
C SER A 29 -5.79 -15.08 5.42
N ALA A 30 -5.90 -14.18 6.39
CA ALA A 30 -6.89 -14.25 7.47
C ALA A 30 -8.34 -14.18 6.95
N LEU A 31 -8.60 -13.35 5.93
CA LEU A 31 -9.89 -13.22 5.28
C LEU A 31 -10.22 -14.36 4.30
N GLY A 32 -9.27 -15.28 4.06
CA GLY A 32 -9.46 -16.40 3.13
C GLY A 32 -9.41 -16.02 1.65
N PHE A 33 -8.90 -14.83 1.30
CA PHE A 33 -8.83 -14.35 -0.09
C PHE A 33 -7.77 -15.07 -0.93
N GLY A 34 -6.68 -15.50 -0.30
CA GLY A 34 -5.60 -16.24 -0.95
C GLY A 34 -4.98 -15.50 -2.13
N ARG A 35 -4.64 -16.24 -3.18
CA ARG A 35 -4.12 -15.70 -4.44
C ARG A 35 -5.27 -15.29 -5.33
N SER A 36 -5.68 -14.03 -5.27
CA SER A 36 -6.86 -13.54 -5.98
C SER A 36 -6.80 -12.04 -6.23
N TYR A 37 -7.72 -11.57 -7.06
CA TYR A 37 -7.93 -10.13 -7.24
C TYR A 37 -8.40 -9.41 -5.97
N TRP A 38 -9.08 -10.12 -5.04
CA TRP A 38 -9.42 -9.53 -3.74
C TRP A 38 -8.17 -9.12 -2.95
N THR A 39 -7.11 -9.93 -2.97
CA THR A 39 -5.82 -9.56 -2.36
C THR A 39 -5.18 -8.36 -3.05
N LEU A 40 -5.29 -8.24 -4.38
CA LEU A 40 -4.82 -7.05 -5.09
C LEU A 40 -5.64 -5.80 -4.72
N ILE A 41 -6.95 -5.92 -4.56
CA ILE A 41 -7.82 -4.81 -4.12
C ILE A 41 -7.46 -4.40 -2.69
N CYS A 42 -7.21 -5.35 -1.78
CA CYS A 42 -6.67 -5.07 -0.45
C CYS A 42 -5.36 -4.28 -0.54
N LEU A 43 -4.43 -4.73 -1.38
CA LEU A 43 -3.13 -4.07 -1.57
C LEU A 43 -3.33 -2.64 -2.07
N ILE A 44 -4.07 -2.44 -3.15
CA ILE A 44 -4.34 -1.12 -3.72
C ILE A 44 -4.96 -0.19 -2.67
N SER A 45 -5.94 -0.70 -1.89
CA SER A 45 -6.62 0.09 -0.87
C SER A 45 -5.65 0.52 0.24
N SER A 46 -4.82 -0.39 0.74
CA SER A 46 -3.85 -0.10 1.80
C SER A 46 -2.76 0.84 1.32
N LEU A 47 -2.18 0.60 0.13
CA LEU A 47 -1.18 1.48 -0.46
C LEU A 47 -1.74 2.88 -0.72
N THR A 48 -3.01 2.98 -1.18
CA THR A 48 -3.66 4.27 -1.43
C THR A 48 -3.87 5.03 -0.13
N SER A 49 -4.35 4.37 0.93
CA SER A 49 -4.55 5.01 2.23
C SER A 49 -3.24 5.56 2.78
N PHE A 50 -2.18 4.76 2.75
CA PHE A 50 -0.84 5.17 3.21
C PHE A 50 -0.29 6.33 2.39
N PHE A 51 -0.36 6.23 1.05
CA PHE A 51 0.14 7.28 0.16
C PHE A 51 -0.58 8.60 0.36
N LEU A 52 -1.91 8.59 0.50
CA LEU A 52 -2.70 9.80 0.70
C LEU A 52 -2.33 10.51 2.01
N THR A 53 -2.08 9.77 3.09
CA THR A 53 -1.63 10.33 4.37
C THR A 53 -0.25 11.00 4.23
N THR A 54 0.70 10.32 3.58
CA THR A 54 2.06 10.87 3.34
C THR A 54 2.02 12.07 2.39
N TRP A 55 1.18 12.03 1.35
CA TRP A 55 0.97 13.14 0.43
C TRP A 55 0.35 14.35 1.13
N GLU A 56 -0.63 14.14 2.01
CA GLU A 56 -1.25 15.17 2.81
C GLU A 56 -0.23 15.83 3.75
N GLU A 57 0.54 15.01 4.47
CA GLU A 57 1.58 15.47 5.39
C GLU A 57 2.66 16.30 4.68
N TYR A 58 3.13 15.85 3.50
CA TYR A 58 4.09 16.62 2.71
C TYR A 58 3.60 18.04 2.40
N HIS A 59 2.33 18.20 2.06
CA HIS A 59 1.79 19.48 1.65
C HIS A 59 1.29 20.36 2.80
N THR A 60 0.83 19.76 3.89
CA THR A 60 0.27 20.49 5.04
C THR A 60 1.26 20.68 6.17
N HIS A 61 2.35 19.90 6.18
CA HIS A 61 3.32 19.78 7.28
C HIS A 61 2.68 19.38 8.62
N VAL A 62 1.53 18.72 8.57
CA VAL A 62 0.82 18.19 9.72
C VAL A 62 0.36 16.78 9.41
N LEU A 63 0.71 15.83 10.26
CA LEU A 63 0.17 14.47 10.19
C LEU A 63 -1.27 14.48 10.73
N PHE A 64 -2.25 14.48 9.83
CA PHE A 64 -3.65 14.34 10.20
C PHE A 64 -4.01 12.89 10.40
N LEU A 65 -4.29 12.53 11.63
CA LEU A 65 -4.87 11.23 11.97
C LEU A 65 -6.39 11.39 12.01
N SER A 66 -7.08 10.75 11.08
CA SER A 66 -8.55 10.78 11.03
C SER A 66 -9.10 10.20 12.33
N SER A 67 -10.15 10.86 12.89
CA SER A 67 -10.86 10.37 14.07
C SER A 67 -11.69 9.09 13.83
N PHE A 68 -11.82 8.64 12.57
CA PHE A 68 -12.63 7.47 12.20
C PHE A 68 -11.82 6.36 11.50
N SER A 69 -10.65 6.68 10.96
CA SER A 69 -9.72 5.73 10.35
C SER A 69 -8.29 6.02 10.79
N GLY A 70 -8.13 6.38 12.07
CA GLY A 70 -6.82 6.56 12.67
C GLY A 70 -6.05 5.24 12.73
N PRO A 71 -4.71 5.29 12.87
CA PRO A 71 -3.88 4.08 12.94
C PRO A 71 -4.32 3.15 14.09
N VAL A 72 -4.80 3.70 15.19
CA VAL A 72 -5.26 2.90 16.36
C VAL A 72 -6.52 2.10 16.01
N GLU A 73 -7.51 2.73 15.40
CA GLU A 73 -8.76 2.09 14.98
C GLU A 73 -8.47 1.02 13.92
N GLY A 74 -7.60 1.31 12.95
CA GLY A 74 -7.16 0.35 11.93
C GLY A 74 -6.49 -0.88 12.55
N ILE A 75 -5.56 -0.68 13.48
CA ILE A 75 -4.89 -1.78 14.20
C ILE A 75 -5.88 -2.60 15.00
N LEU A 76 -6.83 -1.98 15.72
CA LEU A 76 -7.84 -2.70 16.48
C LEU A 76 -8.75 -3.55 15.59
N ILE A 77 -9.16 -3.05 14.43
CA ILE A 77 -9.93 -3.80 13.44
C ILE A 77 -9.12 -5.01 12.94
N ILE A 78 -7.86 -4.82 12.57
CA ILE A 78 -6.98 -5.91 12.13
C ILE A 78 -6.79 -6.94 13.23
N CYS A 79 -6.56 -6.54 14.47
CA CYS A 79 -6.47 -7.45 15.61
C CYS A 79 -7.77 -8.24 15.81
N ALA A 80 -8.93 -7.61 15.66
CA ALA A 80 -10.22 -8.29 15.75
C ALA A 80 -10.40 -9.31 14.60
N LEU A 81 -10.03 -8.95 13.37
CA LEU A 81 -10.05 -9.85 12.22
C LEU A 81 -9.13 -11.06 12.43
N TYR A 82 -7.90 -10.84 12.90
CA TYR A 82 -6.95 -11.92 13.17
C TYR A 82 -7.42 -12.83 14.33
N THR A 83 -7.99 -12.24 15.37
CA THR A 83 -8.57 -13.02 16.48
C THR A 83 -9.76 -13.87 15.99
N CYS A 84 -10.62 -13.30 15.16
CA CYS A 84 -11.73 -14.02 14.56
C CYS A 84 -11.22 -15.16 13.65
N ALA A 85 -10.25 -14.89 12.76
CA ALA A 85 -9.65 -15.90 11.91
C ALA A 85 -8.94 -17.01 12.72
N GLY A 86 -8.25 -16.65 13.80
CA GLY A 86 -7.55 -17.59 14.67
C GLY A 86 -8.49 -18.49 15.46
N THR A 87 -9.66 -17.99 15.86
CA THR A 87 -10.62 -18.75 16.68
C THR A 87 -11.58 -19.59 15.85
N PHE A 88 -12.05 -19.07 14.70
CA PHE A 88 -13.08 -19.71 13.87
C PHE A 88 -12.53 -20.25 12.54
N GLY A 89 -11.27 -19.98 12.23
CA GLY A 89 -10.65 -20.25 10.95
C GLY A 89 -11.01 -19.19 9.90
N SER A 90 -10.14 -19.04 8.89
CA SER A 90 -10.36 -18.11 7.77
C SER A 90 -11.62 -18.43 6.95
N GLY A 91 -12.11 -19.67 7.00
CA GLY A 91 -13.34 -20.11 6.36
C GLY A 91 -14.60 -19.37 6.80
N VAL A 92 -14.59 -18.71 7.97
CA VAL A 92 -15.73 -17.89 8.41
C VAL A 92 -15.96 -16.68 7.48
N PHE A 93 -14.91 -16.10 6.94
CA PHE A 93 -14.99 -14.93 6.06
C PHE A 93 -15.44 -15.27 4.64
N VAL A 94 -15.30 -16.53 4.23
CA VAL A 94 -15.77 -17.02 2.94
C VAL A 94 -17.25 -17.36 2.98
N GLN A 95 -17.79 -17.58 4.18
CA GLN A 95 -19.21 -17.87 4.35
C GLN A 95 -20.08 -16.63 4.24
N GLY A 96 -21.28 -16.79 3.67
CA GLY A 96 -22.28 -15.73 3.64
C GLY A 96 -22.73 -15.35 5.05
N ILE A 97 -22.98 -14.05 5.27
CA ILE A 97 -23.33 -13.49 6.58
C ILE A 97 -24.56 -14.18 7.20
N LEU A 98 -25.56 -14.54 6.41
CA LEU A 98 -26.76 -15.23 6.91
C LEU A 98 -26.45 -16.66 7.43
N ASN A 99 -25.43 -17.30 6.87
CA ASN A 99 -24.94 -18.61 7.33
C ASN A 99 -24.15 -18.46 8.64
N VAL A 100 -23.28 -17.44 8.72
CA VAL A 100 -22.51 -17.12 9.95
C VAL A 100 -23.45 -16.81 11.10
N LEU A 101 -24.52 -16.04 10.85
CA LEU A 101 -25.55 -15.70 11.83
C LEU A 101 -26.52 -16.87 12.12
N ARG A 102 -26.38 -17.99 11.39
CA ARG A 102 -27.26 -19.16 11.50
C ARG A 102 -28.76 -18.89 11.30
N VAL A 103 -29.08 -17.88 10.46
CA VAL A 103 -30.45 -17.50 10.14
C VAL A 103 -30.89 -17.92 8.73
N SER A 104 -29.97 -18.45 7.92
CA SER A 104 -30.24 -18.88 6.52
C SER A 104 -31.27 -20.00 6.41
N HIS A 105 -31.53 -20.75 7.47
CA HIS A 105 -32.53 -21.83 7.52
C HIS A 105 -33.96 -21.34 7.77
N ILE A 106 -34.13 -20.06 8.14
CA ILE A 106 -35.46 -19.48 8.35
C ILE A 106 -36.15 -19.26 7.02
N ASP A 107 -37.32 -19.80 6.80
CA ASP A 107 -38.01 -19.74 5.51
C ASP A 107 -38.26 -18.32 5.02
N TRP A 108 -38.65 -17.41 5.90
CA TRP A 108 -38.80 -16.00 5.55
C TRP A 108 -37.49 -15.37 5.05
N VAL A 109 -36.36 -15.64 5.71
CA VAL A 109 -35.03 -15.18 5.32
C VAL A 109 -34.66 -15.72 3.96
N ARG A 110 -34.83 -17.03 3.76
CA ARG A 110 -34.54 -17.71 2.50
C ARG A 110 -35.37 -17.16 1.33
N THR A 111 -36.61 -16.78 1.58
CA THR A 111 -37.53 -16.33 0.54
C THR A 111 -37.34 -14.85 0.20
N HIS A 112 -37.05 -13.99 1.19
CA HIS A 112 -37.09 -12.54 1.02
C HIS A 112 -35.71 -11.88 0.96
N ILE A 113 -34.70 -12.41 1.68
CA ILE A 113 -33.39 -11.77 1.80
C ILE A 113 -32.20 -12.71 1.51
N ALA A 114 -32.44 -13.83 0.81
CA ALA A 114 -31.36 -14.74 0.39
C ALA A 114 -30.24 -14.05 -0.40
N TRP A 115 -30.58 -13.00 -1.17
CA TRP A 115 -29.64 -12.15 -1.90
C TRP A 115 -28.65 -11.41 -1.02
N ALA A 116 -28.97 -11.19 0.26
CA ALA A 116 -28.10 -10.53 1.23
C ALA A 116 -27.09 -11.50 1.90
N ASN A 117 -27.06 -12.78 1.48
CA ASN A 117 -26.10 -13.76 1.98
C ASN A 117 -24.71 -13.58 1.33
N VAL A 118 -24.17 -12.36 1.45
CA VAL A 118 -22.86 -11.96 0.91
C VAL A 118 -21.77 -12.52 1.82
N PRO A 119 -20.63 -12.99 1.28
CA PRO A 119 -19.49 -13.41 2.08
C PRO A 119 -19.05 -12.33 3.06
N LEU A 120 -18.74 -12.74 4.30
CA LEU A 120 -18.34 -11.79 5.35
C LEU A 120 -17.06 -11.02 4.95
N GLY A 121 -16.13 -11.67 4.25
CA GLY A 121 -14.93 -11.02 3.69
C GLY A 121 -15.26 -9.91 2.71
N ASP A 122 -16.27 -10.08 1.86
CA ASP A 122 -16.69 -9.05 0.89
C ASP A 122 -17.28 -7.83 1.61
N LEU A 123 -18.00 -8.03 2.72
CA LEU A 123 -18.50 -6.94 3.56
C LEU A 123 -17.36 -6.18 4.23
N VAL A 124 -16.35 -6.88 4.74
CA VAL A 124 -15.13 -6.26 5.30
C VAL A 124 -14.45 -5.40 4.23
N MET A 125 -14.33 -5.91 3.00
CA MET A 125 -13.74 -5.15 1.88
C MET A 125 -14.58 -3.95 1.48
N LEU A 126 -15.90 -4.08 1.46
CA LEU A 126 -16.79 -2.94 1.18
C LEU A 126 -16.60 -1.83 2.21
N LEU A 127 -16.55 -2.18 3.50
CA LEU A 127 -16.31 -1.22 4.57
C LEU A 127 -14.92 -0.57 4.47
N ALA A 128 -13.89 -1.36 4.13
CA ALA A 128 -12.53 -0.83 3.90
C ALA A 128 -12.50 0.15 2.72
N CYS A 129 -13.17 -0.16 1.61
CA CYS A 129 -13.28 0.74 0.46
C CYS A 129 -14.04 2.04 0.81
N LEU A 130 -15.12 1.95 1.58
CA LEU A 130 -15.84 3.14 2.05
C LEU A 130 -14.96 4.00 2.97
N GLY A 131 -14.23 3.38 3.88
CA GLY A 131 -13.24 4.06 4.73
C GLY A 131 -12.16 4.77 3.91
N LEU A 132 -11.66 4.13 2.85
CA LEU A 132 -10.70 4.73 1.93
C LEU A 132 -11.27 5.96 1.22
N LEU A 133 -12.52 5.92 0.76
CA LEU A 133 -13.16 7.08 0.12
C LEU A 133 -13.28 8.25 1.09
N VAL A 134 -13.64 7.99 2.35
CA VAL A 134 -13.69 9.01 3.41
C VAL A 134 -12.31 9.60 3.66
N ASN A 135 -11.27 8.75 3.79
CA ASN A 135 -9.89 9.17 3.96
C ASN A 135 -9.41 10.05 2.79
N ALA A 136 -9.64 9.60 1.55
CA ALA A 136 -9.27 10.35 0.34
C ALA A 136 -9.94 11.72 0.28
N TRP A 137 -11.22 11.79 0.62
CA TRP A 137 -11.95 13.05 0.70
C TRP A 137 -11.40 13.97 1.77
N GLN A 138 -11.08 13.44 2.94
CA GLN A 138 -10.53 14.21 4.06
C GLN A 138 -9.14 14.76 3.71
N ALA A 139 -8.24 13.93 3.20
CA ALA A 139 -6.91 14.34 2.75
C ALA A 139 -6.99 15.46 1.69
N TYR A 140 -7.85 15.29 0.69
CA TYR A 140 -8.10 16.33 -0.32
C TYR A 140 -8.58 17.64 0.30
N ARG A 141 -9.55 17.59 1.23
CA ARG A 141 -10.08 18.79 1.90
C ARG A 141 -9.00 19.51 2.69
N ASN A 142 -8.17 18.80 3.41
CA ASN A 142 -7.11 19.36 4.25
C ASN A 142 -6.05 20.05 3.39
N VAL A 143 -5.55 19.38 2.33
CA VAL A 143 -4.60 19.98 1.39
C VAL A 143 -5.20 21.19 0.69
N ARG A 144 -6.46 21.10 0.23
CA ARG A 144 -7.15 22.25 -0.38
C ARG A 144 -7.32 23.39 0.60
N GLY A 145 -7.65 23.11 1.86
CA GLY A 145 -7.76 24.11 2.93
C GLY A 145 -6.43 24.82 3.16
N HIS A 146 -5.34 24.06 3.25
CA HIS A 146 -3.98 24.60 3.38
C HIS A 146 -3.61 25.48 2.19
N CYS A 147 -3.83 25.02 0.95
CA CYS A 147 -3.56 25.81 -0.25
C CYS A 147 -4.34 27.14 -0.26
N ARG A 148 -5.61 27.11 0.16
CA ARG A 148 -6.44 28.33 0.25
C ARG A 148 -5.90 29.31 1.28
N SER A 149 -5.47 28.82 2.44
CA SER A 149 -4.90 29.69 3.51
C SER A 149 -3.60 30.34 3.05
N GLN A 150 -2.79 29.64 2.27
CA GLN A 150 -1.53 30.13 1.71
C GLN A 150 -1.71 30.90 0.39
N ARG A 151 -2.92 30.98 -0.16
CA ARG A 151 -3.25 31.60 -1.46
C ARG A 151 -2.48 31.00 -2.64
N ILE A 152 -2.23 29.68 -2.60
CA ILE A 152 -1.56 28.91 -3.67
C ILE A 152 -2.54 28.01 -4.41
N SER A 153 -2.17 27.62 -5.64
CA SER A 153 -2.97 26.71 -6.45
C SER A 153 -2.94 25.28 -5.89
N THR A 154 -4.07 24.58 -5.96
CA THR A 154 -4.17 23.14 -5.63
C THR A 154 -3.69 22.23 -6.75
N LEU A 155 -3.34 22.75 -7.94
CA LEU A 155 -2.93 21.92 -9.09
C LEU A 155 -1.60 21.21 -8.84
N ALA A 156 -0.61 21.90 -8.26
CA ALA A 156 0.69 21.28 -7.97
C ALA A 156 0.59 20.14 -6.94
N PRO A 157 -0.09 20.30 -5.79
CA PRO A 157 -0.38 19.18 -4.91
C PRO A 157 -1.09 18.01 -5.60
N LEU A 158 -2.13 18.27 -6.39
CA LEU A 158 -2.84 17.21 -7.12
C LEU A 158 -1.96 16.51 -8.15
N ALA A 159 -1.05 17.22 -8.82
CA ALA A 159 -0.06 16.60 -9.70
C ALA A 159 0.86 15.63 -8.95
N GLY A 160 1.08 15.82 -7.65
CA GLY A 160 1.82 14.91 -6.78
C GLY A 160 1.17 13.51 -6.64
N LEU A 161 -0.11 13.36 -6.98
CA LEU A 161 -0.76 12.04 -7.02
C LEU A 161 -0.41 11.25 -8.28
N VAL A 162 0.04 11.90 -9.35
CA VAL A 162 0.29 11.27 -10.67
C VAL A 162 1.28 10.11 -10.60
N PRO A 163 2.45 10.20 -9.94
CA PRO A 163 3.40 9.08 -9.83
C PRO A 163 2.75 7.83 -9.22
N PHE A 164 1.97 8.02 -8.18
CA PHE A 164 1.27 6.91 -7.51
C PHE A 164 0.18 6.31 -8.41
N VAL A 165 -0.62 7.13 -9.08
CA VAL A 165 -1.64 6.64 -10.04
C VAL A 165 -0.99 5.85 -11.16
N ILE A 166 0.12 6.32 -11.73
CA ILE A 166 0.87 5.58 -12.75
C ILE A 166 1.33 4.22 -12.18
N GLN A 167 1.84 4.19 -10.96
CA GLN A 167 2.27 2.96 -10.32
C GLN A 167 1.12 1.95 -10.15
N ILE A 168 -0.05 2.41 -9.65
CA ILE A 168 -1.24 1.55 -9.51
C ILE A 168 -1.68 1.02 -10.87
N VAL A 169 -1.84 1.90 -11.87
CA VAL A 169 -2.32 1.52 -13.19
C VAL A 169 -1.36 0.55 -13.88
N SER A 170 -0.06 0.81 -13.84
CA SER A 170 0.93 -0.04 -14.51
C SER A 170 1.05 -1.43 -13.87
N HIS A 171 1.07 -1.53 -12.54
CA HIS A 171 1.09 -2.84 -11.88
C HIS A 171 -0.22 -3.59 -12.06
N THR A 172 -1.37 -2.91 -12.01
CA THR A 172 -2.67 -3.55 -12.27
C THR A 172 -2.76 -4.04 -13.71
N ALA A 173 -2.29 -3.26 -14.68
CA ALA A 173 -2.22 -3.67 -16.07
C ALA A 173 -1.31 -4.89 -16.24
N TRP A 174 -0.15 -4.91 -15.59
CA TRP A 174 0.76 -6.06 -15.62
C TRP A 174 0.12 -7.31 -15.03
N ALA A 175 -0.55 -7.21 -13.88
CA ALA A 175 -1.22 -8.33 -13.23
C ALA A 175 -2.41 -8.89 -14.02
N SER A 176 -3.15 -8.03 -14.75
CA SER A 176 -4.38 -8.40 -15.48
C SER A 176 -4.17 -8.68 -16.96
N GLY A 177 -2.92 -8.69 -17.43
CA GLY A 177 -2.58 -8.99 -18.80
C GLY A 177 -2.68 -10.48 -19.16
N ARG A 178 -2.00 -10.88 -20.22
CA ARG A 178 -2.04 -12.23 -20.81
C ARG A 178 -1.84 -13.36 -19.81
N ASP A 179 -0.87 -13.21 -18.90
CA ASP A 179 -0.47 -14.26 -17.93
C ASP A 179 -1.12 -14.07 -16.55
N ALA A 180 -2.28 -13.40 -16.49
CA ALA A 180 -3.01 -13.11 -15.25
C ALA A 180 -3.23 -14.33 -14.35
N GLN A 181 -3.46 -15.52 -14.95
CA GLN A 181 -3.64 -16.77 -14.19
C GLN A 181 -2.39 -17.13 -13.38
N VAL A 182 -1.19 -16.93 -13.93
CA VAL A 182 0.06 -17.23 -13.23
C VAL A 182 0.48 -16.10 -12.31
N MET A 183 0.18 -14.86 -12.71
CA MET A 183 0.49 -13.65 -11.96
C MET A 183 -0.39 -13.51 -10.71
N VAL A 184 -1.69 -13.72 -10.83
CA VAL A 184 -2.65 -13.45 -9.74
C VAL A 184 -3.04 -14.72 -8.99
N HIS A 185 -3.23 -15.85 -9.68
CA HIS A 185 -3.69 -17.10 -9.08
C HIS A 185 -2.59 -18.14 -8.94
N GLY A 186 -1.44 -17.91 -9.57
CA GLY A 186 -0.32 -18.85 -9.65
C GLY A 186 0.84 -18.56 -8.70
N HIS A 187 1.97 -19.18 -9.04
CA HIS A 187 3.19 -19.13 -8.22
C HIS A 187 3.95 -17.80 -8.27
N LEU A 188 3.69 -16.95 -9.28
CA LEU A 188 4.33 -15.63 -9.39
C LEU A 188 3.73 -14.58 -8.46
N PHE A 189 2.55 -14.86 -7.86
CA PHE A 189 1.80 -13.88 -7.09
C PHE A 189 2.62 -13.19 -6.00
N MET A 190 3.33 -13.96 -5.17
CA MET A 190 4.12 -13.38 -4.08
C MET A 190 5.30 -12.55 -4.59
N ALA A 191 6.01 -13.02 -5.62
CA ALA A 191 7.11 -12.27 -6.22
C ALA A 191 6.61 -10.94 -6.82
N PHE A 192 5.45 -10.97 -7.47
CA PHE A 192 4.78 -9.79 -8.01
C PHE A 192 4.35 -8.81 -6.90
N LEU A 193 3.71 -9.29 -5.82
CA LEU A 193 3.33 -8.45 -4.69
C LEU A 193 4.56 -7.79 -4.03
N MET A 194 5.63 -8.54 -3.84
CA MET A 194 6.89 -8.00 -3.29
C MET A 194 7.48 -6.92 -4.20
N THR A 195 7.46 -7.12 -5.51
CA THR A 195 7.91 -6.10 -6.48
C THR A 195 7.08 -4.82 -6.33
N TRP A 196 5.76 -4.95 -6.23
CA TRP A 196 4.87 -3.79 -6.05
C TRP A 196 5.10 -3.09 -4.71
N GLY A 197 5.14 -3.85 -3.61
CA GLY A 197 5.37 -3.31 -2.27
C GLY A 197 6.69 -2.56 -2.14
N LEU A 198 7.80 -3.12 -2.66
CA LEU A 198 9.11 -2.46 -2.65
C LEU A 198 9.14 -1.20 -3.53
N SER A 199 8.52 -1.26 -4.72
CA SER A 199 8.40 -0.09 -5.59
C SER A 199 7.59 1.03 -4.93
N PHE A 200 6.55 0.66 -4.18
CA PHE A 200 5.74 1.57 -3.38
C PHE A 200 6.55 2.16 -2.23
N ALA A 201 7.23 1.32 -1.45
CA ALA A 201 8.06 1.78 -0.33
C ALA A 201 9.16 2.76 -0.79
N TYR A 202 9.73 2.55 -1.98
CA TYR A 202 10.66 3.48 -2.59
C TYR A 202 10.00 4.83 -2.93
N LEU A 203 8.82 4.81 -3.57
CA LEU A 203 8.08 6.04 -3.92
C LEU A 203 7.74 6.85 -2.66
N VAL A 204 7.18 6.20 -1.65
CA VAL A 204 6.85 6.83 -0.37
C VAL A 204 8.11 7.33 0.34
N GLY A 205 9.18 6.53 0.36
CA GLY A 205 10.47 6.92 0.92
C GLY A 205 11.04 8.20 0.32
N LEU A 206 10.89 8.39 -1.01
CA LEU A 206 11.25 9.65 -1.67
C LEU A 206 10.39 10.83 -1.21
N VAL A 207 9.07 10.63 -1.01
CA VAL A 207 8.17 11.70 -0.55
C VAL A 207 8.49 12.08 0.90
N ILE A 208 8.71 11.10 1.79
CA ILE A 208 9.10 11.35 3.18
C ILE A 208 10.46 12.04 3.23
N LEU A 209 11.44 11.58 2.46
CA LEU A 209 12.76 12.23 2.38
C LEU A 209 12.65 13.68 1.90
N ALA A 210 11.81 13.94 0.89
CA ALA A 210 11.55 15.29 0.40
C ALA A 210 10.87 16.17 1.47
N HIS A 211 9.95 15.59 2.25
CA HIS A 211 9.30 16.28 3.38
C HIS A 211 10.31 16.68 4.44
N VAL A 212 11.09 15.72 4.93
CA VAL A 212 12.08 15.91 5.99
C VAL A 212 13.20 16.87 5.60
N CYS A 213 13.69 16.75 4.36
CA CYS A 213 14.74 17.63 3.81
C CYS A 213 14.21 18.95 3.25
N ARG A 214 12.90 19.18 3.23
CA ARG A 214 12.25 20.36 2.64
C ARG A 214 12.65 20.60 1.18
N THR A 215 12.76 19.52 0.42
CA THR A 215 13.07 19.55 -1.02
C THR A 215 11.81 19.50 -1.88
N PRO A 216 11.89 19.85 -3.18
CA PRO A 216 10.75 19.74 -4.09
C PRO A 216 10.17 18.32 -4.15
N TYR A 217 8.85 18.24 -4.41
CA TYR A 217 8.12 16.98 -4.51
C TYR A 217 8.71 16.07 -5.60
N PRO A 218 8.94 14.76 -5.33
CA PRO A 218 9.52 13.82 -6.29
C PRO A 218 8.45 13.31 -7.26
N TYR A 219 8.28 13.98 -8.42
CA TYR A 219 7.31 13.59 -9.45
C TYR A 219 7.70 12.35 -10.25
N TRP A 220 8.90 11.82 -10.04
CA TRP A 220 9.42 10.70 -10.81
C TRP A 220 10.21 9.75 -9.93
N ASN A 221 10.10 8.44 -10.21
CA ASN A 221 11.00 7.44 -9.66
C ASN A 221 11.33 6.37 -10.71
N VAL A 222 12.53 5.79 -10.60
CA VAL A 222 13.08 4.85 -11.58
C VAL A 222 12.28 3.53 -11.62
N PHE A 223 11.67 3.09 -10.51
CA PHE A 223 10.93 1.83 -10.44
C PHE A 223 9.54 1.88 -11.09
N MET A 224 9.09 3.05 -11.53
CA MET A 224 7.91 3.16 -12.38
C MET A 224 8.15 2.56 -13.77
N LEU A 225 9.38 2.67 -14.31
CA LEU A 225 9.70 2.24 -15.68
C LEU A 225 9.45 0.75 -15.93
N PRO A 226 10.00 -0.18 -15.13
CA PRO A 226 9.78 -1.61 -15.36
C PRO A 226 8.30 -1.99 -15.37
N SER A 227 7.53 -1.48 -14.42
CA SER A 227 6.08 -1.79 -14.33
C SER A 227 5.29 -1.19 -15.47
N MET A 228 5.62 0.03 -15.93
CA MET A 228 5.00 0.65 -17.11
C MET A 228 5.29 -0.15 -18.39
N VAL A 229 6.55 -0.49 -18.61
CA VAL A 229 6.97 -1.25 -19.80
C VAL A 229 6.33 -2.63 -19.82
N LEU A 230 6.40 -3.37 -18.70
CA LEU A 230 5.85 -4.73 -18.62
C LEU A 230 4.32 -4.74 -18.56
N GLY A 231 3.71 -3.73 -17.94
CA GLY A 231 2.27 -3.55 -17.96
C GLY A 231 1.73 -3.29 -19.38
N LEU A 232 2.41 -2.46 -20.15
CA LEU A 232 2.07 -2.23 -21.56
C LEU A 232 2.32 -3.48 -22.41
N ASP A 233 3.47 -4.13 -22.26
CA ASP A 233 3.83 -5.34 -23.01
C ASP A 233 2.82 -6.48 -22.79
N ALA A 234 2.32 -6.65 -21.55
CA ALA A 234 1.35 -7.69 -21.20
C ALA A 234 0.00 -7.57 -21.93
N TRP A 235 -0.32 -6.40 -22.48
CA TRP A 235 -1.56 -6.11 -23.22
C TRP A 235 -1.36 -6.01 -24.73
N LEU A 236 -0.12 -6.13 -25.23
CA LEU A 236 0.12 -6.17 -26.67
C LEU A 236 -0.50 -7.45 -27.27
N PRO A 237 -1.06 -7.40 -28.48
CA PRO A 237 -1.54 -8.60 -29.20
C PRO A 237 -0.45 -9.65 -29.36
N GLN A 238 0.79 -9.19 -29.51
CA GLN A 238 2.02 -10.01 -29.52
C GLN A 238 3.01 -9.38 -28.54
N PRO A 239 3.04 -9.83 -27.27
CA PRO A 239 4.00 -9.36 -26.30
C PRO A 239 5.44 -9.61 -26.77
N ILE A 240 6.31 -8.65 -26.50
CA ILE A 240 7.74 -8.71 -26.94
C ILE A 240 8.60 -9.27 -25.82
N LEU A 241 8.44 -8.75 -24.61
CA LEU A 241 9.23 -9.13 -23.44
C LEU A 241 8.65 -10.33 -22.69
N GLN A 242 7.34 -10.53 -22.79
CA GLN A 242 6.57 -11.58 -22.12
C GLN A 242 5.88 -12.48 -23.15
N ALA A 243 6.54 -12.76 -24.28
CA ALA A 243 5.98 -13.55 -25.35
C ALA A 243 5.70 -15.02 -24.95
N THR A 244 6.45 -15.53 -23.98
CA THR A 244 6.32 -16.89 -23.42
C THR A 244 6.28 -16.86 -21.90
N LEU A 245 5.65 -17.87 -21.28
CA LEU A 245 5.60 -17.98 -19.82
C LEU A 245 6.99 -17.95 -19.14
N PRO A 246 8.04 -18.65 -19.63
CA PRO A 246 9.38 -18.50 -19.07
C PRO A 246 9.92 -17.07 -19.09
N GLN A 247 9.64 -16.30 -20.14
CA GLN A 247 10.02 -14.88 -20.21
C GLN A 247 9.25 -14.05 -19.18
N THR A 248 7.96 -14.28 -19.00
CA THR A 248 7.16 -13.63 -17.95
C THR A 248 7.76 -13.92 -16.56
N VAL A 249 8.13 -15.17 -16.28
CA VAL A 249 8.81 -15.57 -15.03
C VAL A 249 10.12 -14.79 -14.86
N GLN A 250 10.95 -14.73 -15.91
CA GLN A 250 12.22 -13.98 -15.90
C GLN A 250 12.00 -12.49 -15.66
N CYS A 251 10.99 -11.89 -16.29
CA CYS A 251 10.63 -10.48 -16.07
C CYS A 251 10.23 -10.22 -14.62
N VAL A 252 9.37 -11.04 -14.04
CA VAL A 252 8.91 -10.85 -12.65
C VAL A 252 10.08 -10.95 -11.67
N TYR A 253 10.89 -12.01 -11.74
CA TYR A 253 12.02 -12.18 -10.83
C TYR A 253 13.16 -11.21 -11.12
N GLY A 254 13.38 -10.84 -12.37
CA GLY A 254 14.36 -9.83 -12.76
C GLY A 254 14.02 -8.45 -12.18
N VAL A 255 12.78 -8.03 -12.32
CA VAL A 255 12.31 -6.76 -11.74
C VAL A 255 12.31 -6.82 -10.21
N LEU A 256 11.92 -7.94 -9.60
CA LEU A 256 12.02 -8.13 -8.16
C LEU A 256 13.46 -7.96 -7.67
N GLY A 257 14.42 -8.62 -8.32
CA GLY A 257 15.83 -8.49 -7.97
C GLY A 257 16.36 -7.07 -8.11
N LEU A 258 16.00 -6.40 -9.21
CA LEU A 258 16.32 -4.99 -9.44
C LEU A 258 15.72 -4.08 -8.35
N THR A 259 14.47 -4.31 -7.98
CA THR A 259 13.75 -3.50 -6.97
C THR A 259 14.34 -3.73 -5.58
N ILE A 260 14.68 -4.98 -5.22
CA ILE A 260 15.36 -5.30 -3.95
C ILE A 260 16.71 -4.57 -3.88
N ALA A 261 17.54 -4.72 -4.90
CA ALA A 261 18.87 -4.10 -4.92
C ALA A 261 18.79 -2.57 -4.86
N GLY A 262 17.90 -1.98 -5.65
CA GLY A 262 17.74 -0.53 -5.69
C GLY A 262 17.13 0.04 -4.41
N TYR A 263 16.15 -0.64 -3.80
CA TYR A 263 15.60 -0.21 -2.51
C TYR A 263 16.65 -0.33 -1.38
N ALA A 264 17.41 -1.42 -1.35
CA ALA A 264 18.50 -1.58 -0.38
C ALA A 264 19.58 -0.49 -0.54
N TYR A 265 19.93 -0.17 -1.79
CA TYR A 265 20.85 0.94 -2.07
C TYR A 265 20.28 2.28 -1.61
N PHE A 266 19.01 2.57 -1.87
CA PHE A 266 18.34 3.78 -1.41
C PHE A 266 18.39 3.91 0.11
N VAL A 267 18.03 2.85 0.85
CA VAL A 267 18.06 2.85 2.32
C VAL A 267 19.50 3.09 2.83
N TYR A 268 20.49 2.41 2.22
CA TYR A 268 21.88 2.57 2.57
C TYR A 268 22.36 4.02 2.35
N ASP A 269 22.08 4.58 1.18
CA ASP A 269 22.52 5.93 0.79
C ASP A 269 21.90 6.99 1.71
N VAL A 270 20.61 6.89 2.00
CA VAL A 270 19.90 7.79 2.92
C VAL A 270 20.47 7.72 4.33
N ILE A 271 20.66 6.51 4.89
CA ILE A 271 21.22 6.34 6.22
C ILE A 271 22.63 6.93 6.27
N ARG A 272 23.46 6.62 5.27
CA ARG A 272 24.84 7.12 5.19
C ARG A 272 24.86 8.64 5.12
N THR A 273 24.07 9.25 4.24
CA THR A 273 24.05 10.69 4.04
C THR A 273 23.60 11.41 5.31
N ILE A 274 22.46 11.00 5.90
CA ILE A 274 21.94 11.67 7.10
C ILE A 274 22.89 11.49 8.29
N THR A 275 23.47 10.31 8.50
CA THR A 275 24.41 10.09 9.60
C THR A 275 25.70 10.88 9.42
N THR A 276 26.18 11.05 8.19
CA THR A 276 27.37 11.86 7.89
C THR A 276 27.10 13.34 8.14
N GLU A 277 25.99 13.86 7.64
CA GLU A 277 25.63 15.29 7.75
C GLU A 277 25.26 15.69 9.19
N THR A 278 24.58 14.81 9.93
CA THR A 278 24.13 15.11 11.30
C THR A 278 25.16 14.74 12.36
N GLY A 279 26.16 13.93 12.03
CA GLY A 279 27.11 13.37 12.99
C GLY A 279 26.49 12.40 14.01
N LYS A 280 25.21 12.01 13.81
CA LYS A 280 24.46 11.13 14.73
C LYS A 280 24.43 9.71 14.20
N PRO A 281 24.81 8.69 15.00
CA PRO A 281 24.74 7.30 14.57
C PRO A 281 23.28 6.84 14.46
N CYS A 282 22.97 6.04 13.44
CA CYS A 282 21.61 5.54 13.18
C CYS A 282 21.10 4.58 14.29
N PHE A 283 21.97 3.65 14.74
CA PHE A 283 21.58 2.53 15.62
C PHE A 283 22.20 2.63 17.02
N ARG A 284 22.65 3.81 17.44
CA ARG A 284 23.23 4.03 18.78
C ARG A 284 22.62 5.27 19.41
N VAL A 285 22.23 5.15 20.67
CA VAL A 285 21.83 6.31 21.47
C VAL A 285 23.10 7.06 21.87
N ALA A 286 23.22 8.33 21.49
CA ALA A 286 24.31 9.19 21.98
C ALA A 286 24.20 9.28 23.49
N LYS A 287 25.32 9.04 24.23
CA LYS A 287 25.36 9.22 25.68
C LYS A 287 25.17 10.69 26.00
N ALA A 288 24.25 10.99 26.92
CA ALA A 288 23.88 12.36 27.33
C ALA A 288 25.02 13.19 27.95
N HIS A 289 26.26 12.72 27.90
CA HIS A 289 27.41 13.34 28.54
C HIS A 289 28.47 13.94 27.58
N GLU A 290 28.17 14.00 26.28
CA GLU A 290 29.11 14.60 25.30
C GLU A 290 28.54 15.85 24.61
N GLN A 291 27.69 16.61 25.31
CA GLN A 291 27.30 17.96 24.92
C GLN A 291 27.84 19.02 25.87
#